data_022ba3c89bbdaced536962aeaddfa56e
#
_entry.id   022ba3c89bbdaced536962aeaddfa56e
#
_cell.length_a   1.000
_cell.length_b   1.000
_cell.length_c   1.000
_cell.angle_alpha   90.00
_cell.angle_beta   90.00
_cell.angle_gamma   90.00
#
_symmetry.space_group_name_H-M   'P 1'
#
loop_
_entity.id
_entity.type
_entity.pdbx_description
1 polymer ?
#
loop_
_entity_poly.entity_id
_entity_poly.type
_entity_poly.pdbx_seq_one_letter_code
_entity_poly.pdbx_strand_id
1 'polypeptide(L)'
;MADYFSIQEVLSGTDNMTITRNNSGNDDGTDTLTGVSWFSYNGVTAANIYVNGNSWMGIGTNAEQVKVHRRDAKVWTIRREEGTIYGYYHFLRIRWEGYTNYSATSADVRLVWDLLLLDTGDIVLHFETVPTNTSYFGECVLVTGSGNLAFTPAAGTTIAFLHQDDTGTAFLLSDTLPVLLDPYNRRYLITDANGDLYTVEDEALLRLAETELSAEVFETYGVQDIPDGALLLTLTEPTILYWHDSQNRFPPFRATFSGIPKPQTIYSENIDMSDASIIGIEKVTVDADDAALFAVSFDAGETWWTYANNTWAALSEEQSGMTKAALEAISTDAWSQKAITGQLMYRIIISGEYGFVRSITTDYLNTEE
;
A
#
# COMPACT_ATOMS: atom_id res chain seq x y z
N MET A 1 -16.92 -22.94 -0.11
CA MET A 1 -16.18 -22.84 -1.38
C MET A 1 -16.12 -21.36 -1.70
N ALA A 2 -14.94 -20.75 -1.68
CA ALA A 2 -14.81 -19.36 -2.10
C ALA A 2 -15.17 -19.31 -3.59
N ASP A 3 -16.20 -18.54 -3.95
CA ASP A 3 -16.55 -18.34 -5.34
C ASP A 3 -15.52 -17.37 -5.95
N TYR A 4 -14.72 -17.91 -6.86
CA TYR A 4 -13.77 -17.11 -7.64
C TYR A 4 -14.49 -16.52 -8.84
N PHE A 5 -14.35 -15.20 -9.02
CA PHE A 5 -14.84 -14.58 -10.22
C PHE A 5 -13.85 -14.77 -11.37
N SER A 6 -14.33 -15.31 -12.46
CA SER A 6 -13.57 -15.38 -13.69
C SER A 6 -13.63 -14.06 -14.43
N ILE A 7 -12.49 -13.33 -14.49
CA ILE A 7 -12.32 -12.18 -15.40
C ILE A 7 -12.70 -12.56 -16.83
N GLN A 8 -12.61 -13.85 -17.17
CA GLN A 8 -13.04 -14.39 -18.46
C GLN A 8 -14.53 -14.14 -18.74
N GLU A 9 -15.39 -14.06 -17.71
CA GLU A 9 -16.81 -13.74 -17.90
C GLU A 9 -17.02 -12.29 -18.36
N VAL A 10 -16.22 -11.33 -17.83
CA VAL A 10 -16.23 -9.94 -18.32
C VAL A 10 -15.76 -9.87 -19.77
N LEU A 11 -14.81 -10.70 -20.14
CA LEU A 11 -14.23 -10.72 -21.50
C LEU A 11 -15.09 -11.49 -22.50
N SER A 12 -16.08 -12.29 -22.04
CA SER A 12 -16.97 -13.04 -22.91
C SER A 12 -18.06 -12.15 -23.52
N GLY A 13 -18.03 -12.03 -24.84
CA GLY A 13 -19.07 -11.29 -25.57
C GLY A 13 -18.93 -9.76 -25.56
N THR A 14 -19.88 -9.10 -26.19
CA THR A 14 -19.91 -7.62 -26.36
C THR A 14 -21.28 -7.02 -26.08
N ASP A 15 -22.20 -7.80 -25.52
CA ASP A 15 -23.62 -7.40 -25.38
C ASP A 15 -23.81 -6.20 -24.45
N ASN A 16 -22.97 -6.08 -23.44
CA ASN A 16 -23.00 -4.97 -22.49
C ASN A 16 -22.16 -3.75 -22.93
N MET A 17 -21.44 -3.86 -24.06
CA MET A 17 -20.53 -2.81 -24.51
C MET A 17 -21.23 -1.78 -25.38
N THR A 18 -21.08 -0.51 -25.03
CA THR A 18 -21.55 0.60 -25.85
C THR A 18 -20.59 0.85 -27.03
N ILE A 19 -21.12 0.96 -28.24
CA ILE A 19 -20.36 1.32 -29.43
C ILE A 19 -20.06 2.82 -29.38
N THR A 20 -18.78 3.21 -29.34
CA THR A 20 -18.33 4.61 -29.36
C THR A 20 -17.89 5.03 -30.76
N ARG A 21 -17.43 4.09 -31.59
CA ARG A 21 -17.14 4.24 -33.03
C ARG A 21 -17.69 3.02 -33.76
N ASN A 22 -18.40 3.24 -34.86
CA ASN A 22 -19.07 2.17 -35.61
C ASN A 22 -18.71 2.20 -37.09
N ASN A 23 -18.03 1.15 -37.57
CA ASN A 23 -17.79 0.81 -38.96
C ASN A 23 -17.34 1.99 -39.86
N SER A 24 -16.63 2.97 -39.29
CA SER A 24 -16.22 4.17 -40.02
C SER A 24 -14.81 4.09 -40.62
N GLY A 25 -14.00 3.11 -40.16
CA GLY A 25 -12.59 2.99 -40.50
C GLY A 25 -11.81 4.28 -40.20
N ASN A 26 -10.87 4.25 -39.26
CA ASN A 26 -10.02 5.36 -38.94
C ASN A 26 -8.56 4.88 -38.98
N ASP A 27 -7.75 5.60 -39.72
CA ASP A 27 -6.33 5.31 -39.92
C ASP A 27 -5.51 5.96 -38.81
N ASP A 28 -5.27 7.25 -38.88
CA ASP A 28 -4.38 7.98 -37.96
C ASP A 28 -5.10 8.68 -36.79
N GLY A 29 -6.43 8.72 -36.80
CA GLY A 29 -7.20 9.47 -35.79
C GLY A 29 -7.18 8.83 -34.40
N THR A 30 -7.28 9.67 -33.39
CA THR A 30 -7.42 9.27 -32.01
C THR A 30 -8.80 9.66 -31.49
N ASP A 31 -9.52 8.70 -30.95
CA ASP A 31 -10.76 8.93 -30.20
C ASP A 31 -10.43 9.12 -28.72
N THR A 32 -11.07 10.06 -28.08
CA THR A 32 -10.99 10.26 -26.63
C THR A 32 -12.26 9.74 -25.98
N LEU A 33 -12.12 8.73 -25.13
CA LEU A 33 -13.22 8.13 -24.38
C LEU A 33 -13.16 8.58 -22.93
N THR A 34 -14.32 8.66 -22.29
CA THR A 34 -14.38 8.83 -20.83
C THR A 34 -13.71 7.63 -20.15
N GLY A 35 -12.73 7.90 -19.34
CA GLY A 35 -12.04 6.91 -18.50
C GLY A 35 -12.66 6.82 -17.11
N VAL A 36 -11.82 6.57 -16.11
CA VAL A 36 -12.20 6.34 -14.71
C VAL A 36 -11.26 7.08 -13.76
N SER A 37 -11.74 7.41 -12.57
CA SER A 37 -10.94 8.13 -11.57
C SER A 37 -10.26 7.22 -10.55
N TRP A 38 -10.66 5.96 -10.48
CA TRP A 38 -10.12 4.97 -9.54
C TRP A 38 -8.87 4.24 -10.06
N PHE A 39 -8.49 4.41 -11.33
CA PHE A 39 -7.28 3.81 -11.90
C PHE A 39 -6.23 4.88 -12.19
N SER A 40 -4.97 4.58 -11.86
CA SER A 40 -3.81 5.41 -12.18
C SER A 40 -2.79 4.61 -12.99
N TYR A 41 -2.19 5.28 -13.98
CA TYR A 41 -1.15 4.71 -14.83
C TYR A 41 0.01 5.70 -14.98
N ASN A 42 1.22 5.26 -14.64
CA ASN A 42 2.42 6.12 -14.61
C ASN A 42 2.20 7.41 -13.78
N GLY A 43 1.50 7.30 -12.66
CA GLY A 43 1.17 8.42 -11.77
C GLY A 43 0.10 9.37 -12.29
N VAL A 44 -0.57 9.04 -13.41
CA VAL A 44 -1.64 9.84 -14.01
C VAL A 44 -2.97 9.11 -13.89
N THR A 45 -3.99 9.80 -13.36
CA THR A 45 -5.35 9.26 -13.29
C THR A 45 -5.91 8.99 -14.69
N ALA A 46 -6.53 7.84 -14.88
CA ALA A 46 -7.12 7.39 -16.14
C ALA A 46 -8.45 8.08 -16.46
N ALA A 47 -8.56 9.41 -16.27
CA ALA A 47 -9.78 10.17 -16.52
C ALA A 47 -10.22 10.14 -18.00
N ASN A 48 -9.27 9.92 -18.91
CA ASN A 48 -9.53 9.72 -20.35
C ASN A 48 -8.78 8.49 -20.83
N ILE A 49 -9.35 7.80 -21.82
CA ILE A 49 -8.69 6.75 -22.59
C ILE A 49 -8.60 7.23 -24.04
N TYR A 50 -7.42 7.20 -24.58
CA TYR A 50 -7.16 7.59 -25.96
C TYR A 50 -6.98 6.35 -26.83
N VAL A 51 -7.84 6.18 -27.84
CA VAL A 51 -7.84 5.01 -28.71
C VAL A 51 -7.49 5.44 -30.13
N ASN A 52 -6.37 4.96 -30.65
CA ASN A 52 -5.86 5.38 -31.94
C ASN A 52 -6.10 4.34 -33.05
N GLY A 53 -6.28 4.80 -34.28
CA GLY A 53 -6.43 3.99 -35.47
C GLY A 53 -5.29 3.00 -35.67
N ASN A 54 -4.09 3.36 -35.31
CA ASN A 54 -2.86 2.57 -35.46
C ASN A 54 -2.64 1.53 -34.34
N SER A 55 -3.73 1.09 -33.70
CA SER A 55 -3.74 0.01 -32.70
C SER A 55 -2.86 0.27 -31.48
N TRP A 56 -3.06 1.44 -30.86
CA TRP A 56 -2.52 1.76 -29.55
C TRP A 56 -3.56 2.48 -28.70
N MET A 57 -3.40 2.39 -27.40
CA MET A 57 -4.21 3.13 -26.41
C MET A 57 -3.31 3.89 -25.43
N GLY A 58 -3.79 5.08 -25.04
CA GLY A 58 -3.23 5.90 -23.98
C GLY A 58 -4.16 5.92 -22.78
N ILE A 59 -3.62 5.76 -21.58
CA ILE A 59 -4.33 5.74 -20.30
C ILE A 59 -4.00 7.03 -19.58
N GLY A 60 -4.98 7.91 -19.40
CA GLY A 60 -4.83 9.22 -18.76
C GLY A 60 -4.10 10.26 -19.65
N THR A 61 -3.31 9.84 -20.61
CA THR A 61 -2.55 10.71 -21.51
C THR A 61 -2.66 10.26 -22.96
N ASN A 62 -2.62 11.22 -23.90
CA ASN A 62 -2.60 10.91 -25.35
C ASN A 62 -1.18 10.49 -25.78
N ALA A 63 -0.76 9.32 -25.33
CA ALA A 63 0.54 8.72 -25.60
C ALA A 63 0.41 7.24 -25.98
N GLU A 64 1.34 6.71 -26.74
CA GLU A 64 1.39 5.31 -27.16
C GLU A 64 1.85 4.40 -25.99
N GLN A 65 0.93 4.07 -25.06
CA GLN A 65 1.27 3.32 -23.86
C GLN A 65 0.98 1.82 -23.98
N VAL A 66 -0.18 1.46 -24.53
CA VAL A 66 -0.54 0.06 -24.80
C VAL A 66 -0.56 -0.12 -26.31
N LYS A 67 0.37 -0.91 -26.84
CA LYS A 67 0.54 -1.15 -28.28
C LYS A 67 0.29 -2.63 -28.57
N VAL A 68 -0.63 -2.91 -29.49
CA VAL A 68 -0.95 -4.29 -29.93
C VAL A 68 -0.84 -4.36 -31.44
N HIS A 69 0.23 -4.97 -31.96
CA HIS A 69 0.59 -4.91 -33.38
C HIS A 69 0.55 -3.49 -33.95
N ARG A 70 1.09 -2.54 -33.18
CA ARG A 70 1.13 -1.12 -33.53
C ARG A 70 1.88 -0.91 -34.85
N ARG A 71 1.18 -0.36 -35.83
CA ARG A 71 1.69 -0.04 -37.16
C ARG A 71 0.68 0.88 -37.90
N ASP A 72 0.88 1.12 -39.17
CA ASP A 72 -0.07 1.76 -40.09
C ASP A 72 -1.32 0.85 -40.25
N ALA A 73 -2.22 0.93 -39.30
CA ALA A 73 -3.41 0.12 -39.12
C ALA A 73 -4.68 0.98 -39.26
N LYS A 74 -5.86 0.41 -39.13
CA LYS A 74 -7.09 1.16 -38.99
C LYS A 74 -8.06 0.51 -38.01
N VAL A 75 -8.61 1.31 -37.12
CA VAL A 75 -9.72 0.92 -36.29
C VAL A 75 -11.02 0.98 -37.09
N TRP A 76 -11.88 0.00 -36.88
CA TRP A 76 -13.19 -0.07 -37.50
C TRP A 76 -14.31 0.20 -36.49
N THR A 77 -14.26 -0.48 -35.36
CA THR A 77 -15.22 -0.32 -34.27
C THR A 77 -14.46 -0.16 -32.95
N ILE A 78 -14.94 0.75 -32.12
CA ILE A 78 -14.52 0.89 -30.72
C ILE A 78 -15.74 0.70 -29.84
N ARG A 79 -15.60 -0.11 -28.79
CA ARG A 79 -16.63 -0.34 -27.78
C ARG A 79 -16.10 -0.05 -26.39
N ARG A 80 -16.99 0.34 -25.49
CA ARG A 80 -16.68 0.65 -24.09
C ARG A 80 -17.70 0.01 -23.18
N GLU A 81 -17.24 -0.52 -22.08
CA GLU A 81 -18.05 -1.02 -20.96
C GLU A 81 -17.41 -0.59 -19.66
N GLU A 82 -18.22 -0.24 -18.68
CA GLU A 82 -17.81 0.02 -17.31
C GLU A 82 -18.79 -0.68 -16.38
N GLY A 83 -18.28 -1.32 -15.35
CA GLY A 83 -19.12 -2.07 -14.44
C GLY A 83 -18.39 -2.47 -13.17
N THR A 84 -19.04 -3.37 -12.45
CA THR A 84 -18.48 -3.96 -11.23
C THR A 84 -18.56 -5.48 -11.30
N ILE A 85 -17.58 -6.12 -10.70
CA ILE A 85 -17.50 -7.56 -10.47
C ILE A 85 -17.90 -7.79 -9.02
N TYR A 86 -18.90 -8.65 -8.76
CA TYR A 86 -19.52 -8.85 -7.43
C TYR A 86 -20.11 -7.58 -6.79
N GLY A 87 -20.33 -6.49 -7.57
CA GLY A 87 -20.72 -5.20 -7.01
C GLY A 87 -19.62 -4.54 -6.16
N TYR A 88 -18.39 -5.03 -6.22
CA TYR A 88 -17.27 -4.58 -5.42
C TYR A 88 -16.08 -4.10 -6.27
N TYR A 89 -15.54 -4.95 -7.15
CA TYR A 89 -14.41 -4.58 -8.01
C TYR A 89 -14.89 -3.81 -9.22
N HIS A 90 -14.39 -2.61 -9.42
CA HIS A 90 -14.68 -1.83 -10.61
C HIS A 90 -13.81 -2.26 -11.78
N PHE A 91 -14.38 -2.22 -12.97
CA PHE A 91 -13.63 -2.42 -14.20
C PHE A 91 -14.00 -1.42 -15.28
N LEU A 92 -13.05 -1.13 -16.17
CA LEU A 92 -13.25 -0.45 -17.44
C LEU A 92 -12.71 -1.33 -18.55
N ARG A 93 -13.54 -1.69 -19.51
CA ARG A 93 -13.18 -2.46 -20.70
C ARG A 93 -13.32 -1.60 -21.96
N ILE A 94 -12.25 -1.59 -22.76
CA ILE A 94 -12.23 -0.93 -24.06
C ILE A 94 -11.85 -1.96 -25.11
N ARG A 95 -12.67 -2.11 -26.13
CA ARG A 95 -12.46 -3.03 -27.24
C ARG A 95 -12.06 -2.27 -28.49
N TRP A 96 -10.96 -2.67 -29.09
CA TRP A 96 -10.48 -2.22 -30.39
C TRP A 96 -10.72 -3.31 -31.44
N GLU A 97 -11.45 -2.99 -32.51
CA GLU A 97 -11.73 -3.90 -33.63
C GLU A 97 -11.28 -3.23 -34.93
N GLY A 98 -10.42 -3.88 -35.68
CA GLY A 98 -9.91 -3.31 -36.92
C GLY A 98 -9.00 -4.25 -37.68
N TYR A 99 -8.04 -3.65 -38.37
CA TYR A 99 -7.10 -4.34 -39.25
C TYR A 99 -5.70 -3.75 -39.06
N THR A 100 -4.68 -4.61 -39.07
CA THR A 100 -3.28 -4.19 -38.96
C THR A 100 -2.70 -3.65 -40.27
N ASN A 101 -3.54 -3.40 -41.26
CA ASN A 101 -3.19 -2.72 -42.50
C ASN A 101 -4.32 -1.76 -42.88
N TYR A 102 -3.98 -0.51 -43.13
CA TYR A 102 -4.97 0.51 -43.40
C TYR A 102 -5.75 0.28 -44.72
N SER A 103 -5.13 -0.32 -45.72
CA SER A 103 -5.72 -0.57 -47.05
C SER A 103 -6.34 -1.97 -47.20
N ALA A 104 -6.05 -2.92 -46.33
CA ALA A 104 -6.57 -4.29 -46.38
C ALA A 104 -7.67 -4.53 -45.32
N THR A 105 -8.67 -5.34 -45.69
CA THR A 105 -9.77 -5.75 -44.84
C THR A 105 -9.99 -7.27 -44.83
N SER A 106 -8.96 -8.02 -45.23
CA SER A 106 -8.99 -9.49 -45.25
C SER A 106 -8.84 -10.08 -43.85
N ALA A 107 -9.27 -11.32 -43.65
CA ALA A 107 -9.24 -12.00 -42.34
C ALA A 107 -7.80 -12.18 -41.81
N ASP A 108 -6.80 -12.31 -42.69
CA ASP A 108 -5.40 -12.50 -42.35
C ASP A 108 -4.69 -11.28 -41.74
N VAL A 109 -5.33 -10.10 -41.80
CA VAL A 109 -4.87 -8.85 -41.19
C VAL A 109 -5.82 -8.34 -40.11
N ARG A 110 -6.88 -9.10 -39.78
CA ARG A 110 -7.84 -8.72 -38.75
C ARG A 110 -7.20 -8.74 -37.37
N LEU A 111 -7.52 -7.72 -36.59
CA LEU A 111 -7.11 -7.63 -35.17
C LEU A 111 -8.31 -7.21 -34.34
N VAL A 112 -8.56 -7.96 -33.25
CA VAL A 112 -9.58 -7.65 -32.25
C VAL A 112 -8.99 -7.90 -30.87
N TRP A 113 -8.97 -6.88 -30.04
CA TRP A 113 -8.42 -6.98 -28.69
C TRP A 113 -9.12 -6.06 -27.71
N ASP A 114 -9.08 -6.46 -26.45
CA ASP A 114 -9.65 -5.72 -25.34
C ASP A 114 -8.55 -5.26 -24.38
N LEU A 115 -8.67 -4.01 -23.91
CA LEU A 115 -8.01 -3.50 -22.72
C LEU A 115 -9.00 -3.53 -21.58
N LEU A 116 -8.66 -4.19 -20.48
CA LEU A 116 -9.42 -4.19 -19.24
C LEU A 116 -8.55 -3.57 -18.13
N LEU A 117 -9.05 -2.52 -17.51
CA LEU A 117 -8.49 -1.92 -16.30
C LEU A 117 -9.30 -2.39 -15.11
N LEU A 118 -8.62 -2.79 -14.03
CA LEU A 118 -9.23 -3.22 -12.78
C LEU A 118 -8.87 -2.25 -11.65
N ASP A 119 -9.77 -2.02 -10.73
CA ASP A 119 -9.51 -1.16 -9.56
C ASP A 119 -8.52 -1.76 -8.55
N THR A 120 -8.13 -3.03 -8.75
CA THR A 120 -6.96 -3.63 -8.11
C THR A 120 -5.64 -3.02 -8.59
N GLY A 121 -5.64 -2.19 -9.65
CA GLY A 121 -4.45 -1.62 -10.28
C GLY A 121 -3.92 -2.46 -11.46
N ASP A 122 -4.50 -3.61 -11.75
CA ASP A 122 -4.05 -4.53 -12.78
C ASP A 122 -4.60 -4.15 -14.16
N ILE A 123 -3.84 -4.51 -15.20
CA ILE A 123 -4.23 -4.37 -16.61
C ILE A 123 -4.33 -5.75 -17.22
N VAL A 124 -5.41 -6.02 -17.96
CA VAL A 124 -5.58 -7.27 -18.69
C VAL A 124 -5.78 -6.96 -20.17
N LEU A 125 -5.09 -7.70 -21.04
CA LEU A 125 -5.31 -7.68 -22.47
C LEU A 125 -5.86 -9.02 -22.92
N HIS A 126 -6.97 -8.98 -23.64
CA HIS A 126 -7.55 -10.17 -24.27
C HIS A 126 -7.47 -10.03 -25.80
N PHE A 127 -7.01 -11.08 -26.47
CA PHE A 127 -6.82 -11.10 -27.93
C PHE A 127 -7.82 -12.08 -28.54
N GLU A 128 -8.97 -11.58 -28.99
CA GLU A 128 -9.96 -12.44 -29.68
C GLU A 128 -9.44 -12.88 -31.04
N THR A 129 -8.88 -11.93 -31.79
CA THR A 129 -8.34 -12.20 -33.13
C THR A 129 -7.01 -11.48 -33.30
N VAL A 130 -6.00 -12.18 -33.80
CA VAL A 130 -4.71 -11.59 -34.18
C VAL A 130 -4.44 -11.86 -35.67
N PRO A 131 -3.65 -11.00 -36.35
CA PRO A 131 -3.32 -11.25 -37.75
C PRO A 131 -2.55 -12.57 -37.90
N THR A 132 -2.78 -13.28 -38.96
CA THR A 132 -2.04 -14.51 -39.32
C THR A 132 -0.89 -14.26 -40.29
N ASN A 133 -0.96 -13.16 -41.01
CA ASN A 133 0.09 -12.76 -41.95
C ASN A 133 1.18 -11.97 -41.19
N THR A 134 2.34 -12.60 -41.00
CA THR A 134 3.47 -12.05 -40.24
C THR A 134 4.04 -10.74 -40.79
N SER A 135 3.83 -10.48 -42.10
CA SER A 135 4.23 -9.21 -42.73
C SER A 135 3.47 -8.00 -42.19
N TYR A 136 2.37 -8.26 -41.45
CA TYR A 136 1.52 -7.23 -40.83
C TYR A 136 1.61 -7.22 -39.34
N PHE A 137 2.61 -7.88 -38.77
CA PHE A 137 2.91 -7.77 -37.35
C PHE A 137 3.55 -6.40 -37.05
N GLY A 138 3.23 -5.83 -35.92
CA GLY A 138 3.77 -4.60 -35.42
C GLY A 138 4.25 -4.75 -33.98
N GLU A 139 4.62 -3.64 -33.38
CA GLU A 139 5.09 -3.61 -31.99
C GLU A 139 3.97 -4.00 -31.01
N CYS A 140 4.31 -4.86 -30.03
CA CYS A 140 3.43 -5.25 -28.93
C CYS A 140 4.15 -5.00 -27.62
N VAL A 141 3.72 -3.97 -26.90
CA VAL A 141 4.40 -3.52 -25.68
C VAL A 141 3.46 -2.72 -24.78
N LEU A 142 3.63 -2.89 -23.47
CA LEU A 142 3.14 -1.97 -22.44
C LEU A 142 4.31 -1.05 -22.05
N VAL A 143 4.14 0.27 -22.23
CA VAL A 143 5.15 1.30 -21.91
C VAL A 143 4.91 1.82 -20.52
N THR A 144 5.70 1.40 -19.55
CA THR A 144 5.56 1.77 -18.13
C THR A 144 6.64 2.77 -17.70
N GLY A 145 6.43 3.39 -16.54
CA GLY A 145 7.42 4.28 -15.93
C GLY A 145 8.73 3.58 -15.54
N SER A 146 8.67 2.28 -15.26
CA SER A 146 9.81 1.44 -14.91
C SER A 146 10.49 0.77 -16.11
N GLY A 147 9.88 0.84 -17.30
CA GLY A 147 10.42 0.25 -18.53
C GLY A 147 9.34 -0.33 -19.43
N ASN A 148 9.74 -0.92 -20.54
CA ASN A 148 8.83 -1.49 -21.53
C ASN A 148 8.67 -2.99 -21.31
N LEU A 149 7.44 -3.48 -21.25
CA LEU A 149 7.10 -4.88 -21.14
C LEU A 149 6.59 -5.38 -22.49
N ALA A 150 7.47 -6.05 -23.24
CA ALA A 150 7.11 -6.66 -24.52
C ALA A 150 6.31 -7.95 -24.30
N PHE A 151 5.32 -8.21 -25.16
CA PHE A 151 4.50 -9.41 -25.14
C PHE A 151 4.19 -9.92 -26.56
N THR A 152 3.72 -11.15 -26.65
CA THR A 152 3.34 -11.77 -27.92
C THR A 152 1.85 -12.15 -27.87
N PRO A 153 0.96 -11.44 -28.59
CA PRO A 153 -0.45 -11.79 -28.63
C PRO A 153 -0.69 -13.07 -29.43
N ALA A 154 -1.62 -13.90 -28.96
CA ALA A 154 -2.12 -15.05 -29.69
C ALA A 154 -3.65 -15.07 -29.67
N ALA A 155 -4.29 -15.53 -30.75
CA ALA A 155 -5.74 -15.55 -30.82
C ALA A 155 -6.38 -16.41 -29.73
N GLY A 156 -7.42 -15.90 -29.10
CA GLY A 156 -8.13 -16.55 -27.99
C GLY A 156 -7.38 -16.54 -26.67
N THR A 157 -6.26 -15.80 -26.55
CA THR A 157 -5.48 -15.75 -25.31
C THR A 157 -5.69 -14.44 -24.54
N THR A 158 -5.32 -14.48 -23.26
CA THR A 158 -5.37 -13.35 -22.36
C THR A 158 -4.06 -13.27 -21.59
N ILE A 159 -3.54 -12.08 -21.41
CA ILE A 159 -2.36 -11.80 -20.58
C ILE A 159 -2.71 -10.71 -19.56
N ALA A 160 -2.00 -10.70 -18.45
CA ALA A 160 -2.15 -9.71 -17.41
C ALA A 160 -0.84 -8.95 -17.15
N PHE A 161 -0.96 -7.70 -16.75
CA PHE A 161 0.11 -6.90 -16.18
C PHE A 161 -0.29 -6.60 -14.75
N LEU A 162 0.34 -7.30 -13.82
CA LEU A 162 0.07 -7.20 -12.40
C LEU A 162 0.84 -6.00 -11.84
N HIS A 163 0.15 -5.06 -11.23
CA HIS A 163 0.78 -3.89 -10.64
C HIS A 163 1.75 -4.27 -9.51
N GLN A 164 2.83 -3.51 -9.39
CA GLN A 164 3.87 -3.72 -8.37
C GLN A 164 4.01 -2.52 -7.43
N ASP A 165 3.29 -1.44 -7.69
CA ASP A 165 3.28 -0.22 -6.91
C ASP A 165 1.92 0.51 -7.01
N ASP A 166 1.60 1.34 -6.02
CA ASP A 166 0.32 2.07 -5.94
C ASP A 166 0.19 3.21 -6.96
N THR A 167 1.25 3.51 -7.72
CA THR A 167 1.28 4.59 -8.72
C THR A 167 1.03 4.10 -10.13
N GLY A 168 0.99 2.78 -10.35
CA GLY A 168 0.85 2.18 -11.66
C GLY A 168 2.05 2.46 -12.58
N THR A 169 3.26 2.53 -12.00
CA THR A 169 4.51 2.75 -12.75
C THR A 169 5.29 1.48 -13.01
N ALA A 170 5.11 0.46 -12.19
CA ALA A 170 5.77 -0.84 -12.30
C ALA A 170 4.75 -1.98 -12.43
N PHE A 171 4.98 -2.86 -13.38
CA PHE A 171 4.11 -4.02 -13.66
C PHE A 171 4.94 -5.27 -13.89
N LEU A 172 4.34 -6.42 -13.57
CA LEU A 172 4.84 -7.75 -13.91
C LEU A 172 3.94 -8.35 -14.98
N LEU A 173 4.53 -8.72 -16.12
CA LEU A 173 3.82 -9.49 -17.15
C LEU A 173 3.55 -10.92 -16.66
N SER A 174 2.31 -11.34 -16.76
CA SER A 174 1.84 -12.68 -16.35
C SER A 174 0.94 -13.29 -17.44
N ASP A 175 1.08 -14.57 -17.67
CA ASP A 175 0.13 -15.39 -18.44
C ASP A 175 -1.06 -15.86 -17.59
N THR A 176 -1.04 -15.53 -16.30
CA THR A 176 -2.07 -15.88 -15.34
C THR A 176 -2.88 -14.62 -14.99
N LEU A 177 -4.20 -14.71 -15.07
CA LEU A 177 -5.10 -13.60 -14.77
C LEU A 177 -5.08 -13.27 -13.27
N PRO A 178 -5.29 -11.97 -12.92
CA PRO A 178 -5.56 -11.59 -11.55
C PRO A 178 -6.75 -12.38 -11.00
N VAL A 179 -6.62 -12.84 -9.77
CA VAL A 179 -7.72 -13.50 -9.07
C VAL A 179 -8.46 -12.47 -8.25
N LEU A 180 -9.73 -12.26 -8.60
CA LEU A 180 -10.63 -11.43 -7.83
C LEU A 180 -11.39 -12.32 -6.86
N LEU A 181 -11.10 -12.17 -5.58
CA LEU A 181 -11.76 -12.93 -4.53
C LEU A 181 -13.08 -12.25 -4.17
N ASP A 182 -14.09 -13.07 -3.89
CA ASP A 182 -15.29 -12.56 -3.24
C ASP A 182 -14.90 -11.86 -1.93
N PRO A 183 -15.07 -10.52 -1.82
CA PRO A 183 -14.65 -9.77 -0.64
C PRO A 183 -15.41 -10.18 0.62
N TYR A 184 -16.58 -10.81 0.47
CA TYR A 184 -17.40 -11.28 1.60
C TYR A 184 -16.95 -12.65 2.13
N ASN A 185 -16.12 -13.38 1.38
CA ASN A 185 -15.66 -14.73 1.74
C ASN A 185 -14.13 -14.82 1.92
N ARG A 186 -13.41 -13.68 1.93
CA ARG A 186 -11.98 -13.68 2.19
C ARG A 186 -11.68 -14.23 3.58
N ARG A 187 -10.62 -15.03 3.63
CA ARG A 187 -10.05 -15.54 4.87
C ARG A 187 -8.58 -15.20 4.92
N TYR A 188 -8.16 -14.66 6.05
CA TYR A 188 -6.78 -14.24 6.26
C TYR A 188 -6.15 -15.07 7.37
N LEU A 189 -4.89 -15.41 7.19
CA LEU A 189 -4.00 -15.95 8.21
C LEU A 189 -2.79 -15.04 8.33
N ILE A 190 -2.12 -15.09 9.46
CA ILE A 190 -0.90 -14.31 9.69
C ILE A 190 0.26 -15.30 9.79
N THR A 191 1.44 -14.91 9.31
CA THR A 191 2.68 -15.64 9.54
C THR A 191 3.76 -14.69 10.05
N ASP A 192 4.72 -15.21 10.81
CA ASP A 192 5.90 -14.48 11.25
C ASP A 192 7.13 -14.82 10.40
N ALA A 193 8.29 -14.25 10.77
CA ALA A 193 9.58 -14.51 10.12
C ALA A 193 10.02 -15.99 10.17
N ASN A 194 9.51 -16.78 11.11
CA ASN A 194 9.83 -18.20 11.24
C ASN A 194 8.92 -19.07 10.37
N GLY A 195 7.87 -18.49 9.78
CA GLY A 195 6.84 -19.22 9.02
C GLY A 195 5.76 -19.85 9.90
N ASP A 196 5.73 -19.52 11.18
CA ASP A 196 4.64 -19.95 12.08
C ASP A 196 3.33 -19.28 11.65
N LEU A 197 2.23 -20.04 11.70
CA LEU A 197 0.91 -19.57 11.33
C LEU A 197 0.11 -19.12 12.55
N TYR A 198 -0.63 -18.03 12.38
CA TYR A 198 -1.47 -17.46 13.44
C TYR A 198 -2.86 -17.12 12.90
N THR A 199 -3.85 -17.28 13.76
CA THR A 199 -5.19 -16.72 13.65
C THR A 199 -5.41 -15.66 14.72
N VAL A 200 -6.59 -15.03 14.73
CA VAL A 200 -7.01 -14.10 15.79
C VAL A 200 -8.21 -14.67 16.50
N GLU A 201 -8.13 -14.79 17.81
CA GLU A 201 -9.21 -15.21 18.68
C GLU A 201 -9.21 -14.31 19.91
N ASP A 202 -10.38 -13.78 20.28
CA ASP A 202 -10.55 -12.88 21.44
C ASP A 202 -9.56 -11.70 21.47
N GLU A 203 -9.37 -11.04 20.32
CA GLU A 203 -8.44 -9.91 20.14
C GLU A 203 -6.95 -10.26 20.40
N ALA A 204 -6.59 -11.54 20.36
CA ALA A 204 -5.22 -12.01 20.53
C ALA A 204 -4.77 -12.89 19.36
N LEU A 205 -3.45 -12.92 19.10
CA LEU A 205 -2.87 -13.85 18.14
C LEU A 205 -2.74 -15.24 18.76
N LEU A 206 -3.37 -16.22 18.12
CA LEU A 206 -3.26 -17.62 18.49
C LEU A 206 -2.39 -18.34 17.45
N ARG A 207 -1.26 -18.90 17.90
CA ARG A 207 -0.40 -19.73 17.05
C ARG A 207 -1.09 -21.05 16.73
N LEU A 208 -1.13 -21.39 15.45
CA LEU A 208 -1.70 -22.65 14.97
C LEU A 208 -0.69 -23.79 15.12
N ALA A 209 -1.21 -25.01 15.29
CA ALA A 209 -0.39 -26.22 15.25
C ALA A 209 -0.07 -26.65 13.80
N GLU A 210 -0.87 -26.21 12.86
CA GLU A 210 -0.72 -26.45 11.42
C GLU A 210 0.46 -25.64 10.89
N THR A 211 1.29 -26.28 10.07
CA THR A 211 2.47 -25.67 9.46
C THR A 211 2.36 -25.58 7.94
N GLU A 212 1.37 -26.24 7.35
CA GLU A 212 1.15 -26.25 5.91
C GLU A 212 -0.08 -25.44 5.53
N LEU A 213 0.07 -24.57 4.54
CA LEU A 213 -1.02 -23.77 4.01
C LEU A 213 -1.89 -24.63 3.09
N SER A 214 -3.19 -24.71 3.40
CA SER A 214 -4.20 -25.36 2.57
C SER A 214 -5.53 -24.63 2.62
N ALA A 215 -6.42 -24.89 1.67
CA ALA A 215 -7.77 -24.32 1.68
C ALA A 215 -8.49 -24.63 3.00
N GLU A 216 -8.34 -25.86 3.52
CA GLU A 216 -8.97 -26.30 4.77
C GLU A 216 -8.48 -25.49 5.98
N VAL A 217 -7.18 -25.17 6.03
CA VAL A 217 -6.59 -24.32 7.09
C VAL A 217 -7.16 -22.91 7.06
N PHE A 218 -7.29 -22.31 5.86
CA PHE A 218 -7.92 -21.00 5.71
C PHE A 218 -9.42 -21.02 6.02
N GLU A 219 -10.15 -22.06 5.64
CA GLU A 219 -11.58 -22.19 5.95
C GLU A 219 -11.82 -22.38 7.45
N THR A 220 -10.94 -23.11 8.13
CA THR A 220 -11.08 -23.45 9.55
C THR A 220 -10.62 -22.31 10.46
N TYR A 221 -9.47 -21.72 10.18
CA TYR A 221 -8.78 -20.80 11.08
C TYR A 221 -8.68 -19.36 10.55
N GLY A 222 -8.98 -19.15 9.27
CA GLY A 222 -8.85 -17.82 8.67
C GLY A 222 -9.91 -16.85 9.21
N VAL A 223 -9.47 -15.63 9.54
CA VAL A 223 -10.34 -14.53 9.95
C VAL A 223 -10.86 -13.75 8.75
N GLN A 224 -12.03 -13.10 8.87
CA GLN A 224 -12.63 -12.32 7.78
C GLN A 224 -12.04 -10.91 7.69
N ASP A 225 -11.67 -10.33 8.82
CA ASP A 225 -11.11 -8.99 8.89
C ASP A 225 -9.60 -9.05 9.14
N ILE A 226 -8.87 -8.12 8.53
CA ILE A 226 -7.45 -7.95 8.81
C ILE A 226 -7.29 -7.45 10.24
N PRO A 227 -6.46 -8.11 11.07
CA PRO A 227 -6.25 -7.71 12.46
C PRO A 227 -5.68 -6.30 12.60
N ASP A 228 -5.90 -5.68 13.76
CA ASP A 228 -5.29 -4.38 14.11
C ASP A 228 -3.76 -4.45 13.96
N GLY A 229 -3.19 -3.40 13.37
CA GLY A 229 -1.75 -3.29 13.19
C GLY A 229 -0.94 -3.39 14.49
N ALA A 230 -1.49 -2.93 15.62
CA ALA A 230 -0.85 -3.06 16.93
C ALA A 230 -0.70 -4.53 17.36
N LEU A 231 -1.68 -5.38 17.03
CA LEU A 231 -1.62 -6.81 17.30
C LEU A 231 -0.56 -7.49 16.42
N LEU A 232 -0.49 -7.10 15.13
CA LEU A 232 0.49 -7.65 14.19
C LEU A 232 1.94 -7.30 14.58
N LEU A 233 2.17 -6.11 15.13
CA LEU A 233 3.50 -5.67 15.60
C LEU A 233 4.05 -6.48 16.80
N THR A 234 3.27 -7.36 17.39
CA THR A 234 3.78 -8.30 18.39
C THR A 234 4.59 -9.45 17.78
N LEU A 235 4.50 -9.65 16.46
CA LEU A 235 5.27 -10.65 15.74
C LEU A 235 6.48 -10.02 15.04
N THR A 236 7.49 -10.84 14.78
CA THR A 236 8.65 -10.44 13.97
C THR A 236 8.29 -10.62 12.49
N GLU A 237 8.39 -9.53 11.72
CA GLU A 237 8.09 -9.48 10.28
C GLU A 237 6.73 -10.12 9.94
N PRO A 238 5.62 -9.62 10.51
CA PRO A 238 4.30 -10.19 10.27
C PRO A 238 3.93 -10.09 8.80
N THR A 239 3.36 -11.14 8.26
CA THR A 239 2.85 -11.19 6.90
C THR A 239 1.42 -11.69 6.93
N ILE A 240 0.51 -10.99 6.23
CA ILE A 240 -0.87 -11.45 6.06
C ILE A 240 -0.95 -12.28 4.80
N LEU A 241 -1.51 -13.46 4.95
CA LEU A 241 -1.78 -14.40 3.89
C LEU A 241 -3.28 -14.45 3.64
N TYR A 242 -3.70 -14.56 2.39
CA TYR A 242 -5.06 -14.92 2.07
C TYR A 242 -5.10 -16.04 1.03
N TRP A 243 -6.09 -16.91 1.18
CA TRP A 243 -6.31 -17.98 0.23
C TRP A 243 -7.07 -17.45 -0.98
N HIS A 244 -6.59 -17.70 -2.17
CA HIS A 244 -7.18 -17.15 -3.39
C HIS A 244 -7.46 -18.15 -4.48
N ASP A 245 -7.00 -19.38 -4.39
CA ASP A 245 -7.48 -20.42 -5.29
C ASP A 245 -7.26 -21.84 -4.73
N SER A 246 -8.19 -22.74 -5.05
CA SER A 246 -8.13 -24.13 -4.60
C SER A 246 -7.02 -24.95 -5.26
N GLN A 247 -6.38 -24.43 -6.30
CA GLN A 247 -5.30 -25.10 -7.01
C GLN A 247 -3.93 -24.56 -6.63
N ASN A 248 -3.86 -23.58 -5.74
CA ASN A 248 -2.62 -22.94 -5.26
C ASN A 248 -1.74 -22.42 -6.42
N ARG A 249 -2.40 -21.95 -7.51
CA ARG A 249 -1.70 -21.43 -8.69
C ARG A 249 -1.07 -20.06 -8.48
N PHE A 250 -1.49 -19.36 -7.44
CA PHE A 250 -0.95 -18.06 -7.08
C PHE A 250 -0.27 -18.15 -5.73
N PRO A 251 0.90 -17.52 -5.57
CA PRO A 251 1.49 -17.39 -4.25
C PRO A 251 0.54 -16.61 -3.35
N PRO A 252 0.48 -16.95 -2.06
CA PRO A 252 -0.28 -16.15 -1.11
C PRO A 252 0.15 -14.67 -1.18
N PHE A 253 -0.81 -13.77 -1.11
CA PHE A 253 -0.51 -12.34 -1.08
C PHE A 253 0.32 -12.03 0.17
N ARG A 254 1.49 -11.44 -0.03
CA ARG A 254 2.33 -10.96 1.07
C ARG A 254 2.10 -9.45 1.22
N ALA A 255 1.39 -9.05 2.26
CA ALA A 255 1.35 -7.66 2.68
C ALA A 255 2.45 -7.44 3.73
N THR A 256 3.38 -6.55 3.45
CA THR A 256 4.34 -6.09 4.46
C THR A 256 3.75 -4.86 5.13
N PHE A 257 3.52 -4.93 6.44
CA PHE A 257 3.07 -3.79 7.22
C PHE A 257 4.28 -3.10 7.82
N SER A 258 4.48 -1.83 7.51
CA SER A 258 5.33 -0.96 8.29
C SER A 258 4.43 -0.13 9.21
N GLY A 259 4.40 -0.48 10.49
CA GLY A 259 3.75 0.35 11.50
C GLY A 259 4.71 1.40 12.02
N ILE A 260 4.28 2.66 12.10
CA ILE A 260 4.98 3.63 12.96
C ILE A 260 4.48 3.33 14.37
N PRO A 261 5.34 2.88 15.31
CA PRO A 261 4.92 2.64 16.68
C PRO A 261 4.28 3.91 17.25
N LYS A 262 3.14 3.74 17.93
CA LYS A 262 2.56 4.85 18.69
C LYS A 262 3.61 5.33 19.70
N PRO A 263 3.72 6.64 19.97
CA PRO A 263 4.60 7.14 21.00
C PRO A 263 4.34 6.41 22.31
N GLN A 264 5.40 5.90 22.91
CA GLN A 264 5.33 5.24 24.22
C GLN A 264 5.70 6.24 25.30
N THR A 265 4.95 6.26 26.38
CA THR A 265 5.24 7.09 27.55
C THR A 265 5.78 6.21 28.66
N ILE A 266 6.96 6.55 29.17
CA ILE A 266 7.63 5.90 30.27
C ILE A 266 7.71 6.91 31.42
N TYR A 267 7.49 6.43 32.62
CA TYR A 267 7.64 7.21 33.85
C TYR A 267 8.80 6.64 34.65
N SER A 268 9.68 7.49 35.17
CA SER A 268 10.67 7.05 36.15
C SER A 268 9.98 6.68 37.48
N GLU A 269 10.68 5.96 38.30
CA GLU A 269 10.31 5.91 39.71
C GLU A 269 10.39 7.31 40.32
N ASN A 270 9.67 7.47 41.44
CA ASN A 270 9.71 8.70 42.20
C ASN A 270 11.04 8.77 42.98
N ILE A 271 11.80 9.81 42.70
CA ILE A 271 13.07 10.08 43.38
C ILE A 271 12.78 10.94 44.60
N ASP A 272 13.07 10.40 45.78
CA ASP A 272 12.90 11.11 47.04
C ASP A 272 14.05 12.12 47.23
N MET A 273 13.69 13.39 47.20
CA MET A 273 14.58 14.54 47.37
C MET A 273 14.47 15.14 48.79
N SER A 274 13.83 14.41 49.71
CA SER A 274 13.58 14.94 51.07
C SER A 274 14.82 14.86 51.98
N ASP A 275 15.92 14.31 51.53
CA ASP A 275 17.18 14.29 52.30
C ASP A 275 17.67 15.73 52.50
N ALA A 276 17.85 16.11 53.76
CA ALA A 276 18.25 17.48 54.13
C ALA A 276 19.63 17.86 53.61
N SER A 277 20.47 16.92 53.16
CA SER A 277 21.76 17.18 52.53
C SER A 277 21.61 17.63 51.07
N ILE A 278 20.49 17.33 50.41
CA ILE A 278 20.24 17.73 49.01
C ILE A 278 19.65 19.12 49.01
N ILE A 279 20.37 20.10 48.46
CA ILE A 279 19.93 21.49 48.35
C ILE A 279 19.48 21.91 46.93
N GLY A 280 19.65 21.02 45.96
CA GLY A 280 19.22 21.28 44.58
C GLY A 280 19.70 20.25 43.59
N ILE A 281 19.40 20.50 42.31
CA ILE A 281 19.89 19.72 41.17
C ILE A 281 21.01 20.55 40.49
N GLU A 282 22.19 19.99 40.38
CA GLU A 282 23.33 20.58 39.71
C GLU A 282 23.23 20.41 38.21
N LYS A 283 22.96 19.14 37.76
CA LYS A 283 22.93 18.79 36.35
C LYS A 283 22.06 17.56 36.12
N VAL A 284 21.46 17.51 34.92
CA VAL A 284 20.83 16.30 34.39
C VAL A 284 21.57 15.89 33.12
N THR A 285 21.88 14.62 32.97
CA THR A 285 22.50 14.04 31.78
C THR A 285 21.63 12.90 31.26
N VAL A 286 21.40 12.85 29.95
CA VAL A 286 20.47 11.91 29.33
C VAL A 286 21.16 11.11 28.23
N ASP A 287 21.08 9.80 28.29
CA ASP A 287 21.42 8.90 27.17
C ASP A 287 20.11 8.39 26.54
N ALA A 288 19.67 9.06 25.47
CA ALA A 288 18.44 8.78 24.77
C ALA A 288 18.54 9.21 23.30
N ASP A 289 17.58 8.74 22.49
CA ASP A 289 17.34 9.22 21.15
C ASP A 289 17.03 10.73 21.14
N ASP A 290 17.52 11.44 20.11
CA ASP A 290 17.30 12.90 19.98
C ASP A 290 15.83 13.28 19.76
N ALA A 291 15.00 12.36 19.28
CA ALA A 291 13.55 12.56 19.11
C ALA A 291 12.74 12.30 20.37
N ALA A 292 13.37 11.78 21.44
CA ALA A 292 12.70 11.59 22.72
C ALA A 292 12.35 12.96 23.36
N LEU A 293 11.14 13.04 23.94
CA LEU A 293 10.68 14.22 24.67
C LEU A 293 10.60 13.92 26.16
N PHE A 294 10.88 14.94 26.96
CA PHE A 294 10.98 14.83 28.42
C PHE A 294 10.07 15.84 29.11
N ALA A 295 9.50 15.44 30.22
CA ALA A 295 8.84 16.32 31.17
C ALA A 295 9.25 15.96 32.58
N VAL A 296 9.17 16.92 33.49
CA VAL A 296 9.56 16.76 34.88
C VAL A 296 8.36 17.02 35.78
N SER A 297 8.21 16.21 36.82
CA SER A 297 7.24 16.45 37.89
C SER A 297 7.97 16.63 39.21
N PHE A 298 7.46 17.53 40.03
CA PHE A 298 7.94 17.82 41.40
C PHE A 298 6.92 17.42 42.49
N ASP A 299 5.82 16.76 42.09
CA ASP A 299 4.68 16.41 42.91
C ASP A 299 4.20 14.97 42.67
N ALA A 300 5.14 14.04 42.48
CA ALA A 300 4.89 12.62 42.23
C ALA A 300 4.01 12.34 40.98
N GLY A 301 4.11 13.17 39.96
CA GLY A 301 3.41 12.95 38.67
C GLY A 301 2.04 13.61 38.59
N GLU A 302 1.63 14.41 39.57
CA GLU A 302 0.34 15.15 39.51
C GLU A 302 0.41 16.28 38.47
N THR A 303 1.53 17.01 38.41
CA THR A 303 1.75 18.08 37.43
C THR A 303 3.06 17.86 36.69
N TRP A 304 3.00 17.97 35.35
CA TRP A 304 4.15 17.82 34.48
C TRP A 304 4.60 19.17 33.96
N TRP A 305 5.92 19.41 33.91
CA TRP A 305 6.54 20.65 33.53
C TRP A 305 7.54 20.48 32.39
N THR A 306 7.61 21.48 31.55
CA THR A 306 8.68 21.68 30.54
C THR A 306 9.40 23.00 30.83
N TYR A 307 10.65 23.09 30.36
CA TYR A 307 11.47 24.28 30.46
C TYR A 307 11.83 24.81 29.08
N ALA A 308 11.40 26.02 28.77
CA ALA A 308 11.68 26.68 27.50
C ALA A 308 11.77 28.21 27.72
N ASN A 309 12.63 28.86 26.94
CA ASN A 309 12.81 30.30 27.02
C ASN A 309 13.12 30.81 28.44
N ASN A 310 13.93 30.04 29.19
CA ASN A 310 14.29 30.31 30.59
C ASN A 310 13.11 30.35 31.55
N THR A 311 12.04 29.61 31.26
CA THR A 311 10.83 29.61 32.09
C THR A 311 10.24 28.18 32.18
N TRP A 312 9.74 27.81 33.36
CA TRP A 312 8.95 26.62 33.57
C TRP A 312 7.51 26.85 33.15
N ALA A 313 6.96 25.92 32.36
CA ALA A 313 5.55 25.90 31.96
C ALA A 313 4.92 24.55 32.29
N ALA A 314 3.72 24.58 32.85
CA ALA A 314 2.95 23.35 33.05
C ALA A 314 2.46 22.83 31.72
N LEU A 315 2.53 21.51 31.54
CA LEU A 315 2.04 20.82 30.36
C LEU A 315 0.56 20.48 30.50
N SER A 316 -0.21 20.82 29.47
CA SER A 316 -1.63 20.47 29.36
C SER A 316 -1.88 19.21 28.51
N GLU A 317 -0.88 18.73 27.80
CA GLU A 317 -0.99 17.56 26.92
C GLU A 317 -0.02 16.46 27.33
N GLU A 318 -0.49 15.23 27.38
CA GLU A 318 0.31 14.07 27.77
C GLU A 318 1.44 13.73 26.80
N GLN A 319 1.33 14.15 25.54
CA GLN A 319 2.30 13.83 24.50
C GLN A 319 3.25 15.02 24.18
N SER A 320 3.36 15.99 25.05
CA SER A 320 4.26 17.12 24.88
C SER A 320 5.40 17.10 25.90
N GLY A 321 6.51 17.75 25.59
CA GLY A 321 7.69 17.80 26.44
C GLY A 321 8.82 18.60 25.82
N MET A 322 9.96 18.69 26.53
CA MET A 322 11.18 19.33 26.06
C MET A 322 12.12 18.30 25.43
N THR A 323 12.99 18.73 24.54
CA THR A 323 14.04 17.89 23.97
C THR A 323 15.11 17.54 25.01
N LYS A 324 15.90 16.46 24.74
CA LYS A 324 17.07 16.10 25.53
C LYS A 324 17.99 17.29 25.79
N ALA A 325 18.34 18.01 24.72
CA ALA A 325 19.24 19.17 24.83
C ALA A 325 18.64 20.29 25.73
N ALA A 326 17.33 20.48 25.69
CA ALA A 326 16.67 21.47 26.55
C ALA A 326 16.67 21.03 28.03
N LEU A 327 16.47 19.74 28.30
CA LEU A 327 16.52 19.19 29.67
C LEU A 327 17.95 19.30 30.25
N GLU A 328 18.96 18.95 29.47
CA GLU A 328 20.39 19.02 29.87
C GLU A 328 20.88 20.45 30.04
N ALA A 329 20.27 21.41 29.36
CA ALA A 329 20.62 22.82 29.42
C ALA A 329 19.98 23.59 30.60
N ILE A 330 19.14 22.96 31.41
CA ILE A 330 18.52 23.60 32.55
C ILE A 330 19.59 23.92 33.59
N SER A 331 19.76 25.21 33.89
CA SER A 331 20.74 25.65 34.86
C SER A 331 20.34 25.34 36.30
N THR A 332 21.32 25.26 37.19
CA THR A 332 21.12 25.10 38.63
C THR A 332 20.14 26.14 39.20
N ASP A 333 20.27 27.39 38.79
CA ASP A 333 19.37 28.46 39.21
C ASP A 333 17.92 28.22 38.75
N ALA A 334 17.74 27.66 37.54
CA ALA A 334 16.43 27.34 37.04
C ALA A 334 15.78 26.14 37.77
N TRP A 335 16.58 25.15 38.11
CA TRP A 335 16.12 24.06 38.98
C TRP A 335 15.68 24.57 40.35
N SER A 336 16.42 25.49 40.93
CA SER A 336 16.12 26.08 42.24
C SER A 336 14.83 26.89 42.27
N GLN A 337 14.34 27.41 41.10
CA GLN A 337 13.05 28.11 41.00
C GLN A 337 11.84 27.23 41.24
N LYS A 338 11.97 25.94 40.99
CA LYS A 338 11.00 24.95 41.37
C LYS A 338 11.39 24.40 42.72
N ALA A 339 10.66 24.82 43.76
CA ALA A 339 10.86 24.25 45.08
C ALA A 339 10.78 22.73 44.97
N ILE A 340 11.91 22.08 45.16
CA ILE A 340 12.00 20.67 45.19
C ILE A 340 11.33 20.23 46.48
N THR A 341 10.03 19.93 46.41
CA THR A 341 9.20 19.60 47.55
C THR A 341 9.38 18.16 47.98
N GLY A 342 10.53 17.58 47.64
CA GLY A 342 10.92 16.26 48.07
C GLY A 342 10.67 15.13 47.09
N GLN A 343 10.09 15.37 45.94
CA GLN A 343 9.82 14.35 44.94
C GLN A 343 10.13 14.79 43.51
N LEU A 344 10.88 13.99 42.78
CA LEU A 344 11.24 14.26 41.38
C LEU A 344 10.88 13.03 40.54
N MET A 345 10.17 13.24 39.44
CA MET A 345 9.90 12.21 38.43
C MET A 345 10.16 12.74 37.03
N TYR A 346 10.55 11.84 36.16
CA TYR A 346 10.68 12.09 34.73
C TYR A 346 9.59 11.34 33.98
N ARG A 347 8.96 12.02 33.03
CA ARG A 347 8.13 11.43 31.99
C ARG A 347 8.89 11.51 30.68
N ILE A 348 8.98 10.38 29.99
CA ILE A 348 9.73 10.23 28.76
C ILE A 348 8.78 9.77 27.69
N ILE A 349 8.76 10.45 26.55
CA ILE A 349 7.95 10.08 25.39
C ILE A 349 8.92 9.66 24.30
N ILE A 350 8.84 8.41 23.91
CA ILE A 350 9.65 7.81 22.85
C ILE A 350 8.78 7.67 21.62
N SER A 351 9.22 8.25 20.50
CA SER A 351 8.53 8.20 19.21
C SER A 351 9.47 7.58 18.18
N GLY A 352 8.89 6.81 17.22
CA GLY A 352 9.63 6.20 16.12
C GLY A 352 10.05 4.76 16.35
N GLU A 353 10.51 4.11 15.28
CA GLU A 353 10.80 2.68 15.21
C GLU A 353 12.03 2.27 16.06
N TYR A 354 12.95 3.18 16.26
CA TYR A 354 14.22 2.91 16.95
C TYR A 354 14.47 3.83 18.15
N GLY A 355 13.44 4.50 18.62
CA GLY A 355 13.55 5.38 19.78
C GLY A 355 13.99 4.62 21.04
N PHE A 356 14.96 5.14 21.77
CA PHE A 356 15.43 4.53 23.00
C PHE A 356 15.71 5.57 24.08
N VAL A 357 15.68 5.12 25.33
CA VAL A 357 16.26 5.79 26.50
C VAL A 357 17.00 4.75 27.29
N ARG A 358 18.27 5.01 27.59
CA ARG A 358 19.12 4.12 28.39
C ARG A 358 19.23 4.59 29.81
N SER A 359 19.43 5.91 30.01
CA SER A 359 19.56 6.46 31.35
C SER A 359 19.23 7.95 31.40
N ILE A 360 18.75 8.39 32.56
CA ILE A 360 18.74 9.76 33.01
C ILE A 360 19.53 9.80 34.32
N THR A 361 20.59 10.57 34.37
CA THR A 361 21.43 10.77 35.55
C THR A 361 21.19 12.16 36.09
N THR A 362 20.92 12.26 37.38
CA THR A 362 20.72 13.52 38.08
C THR A 362 21.82 13.72 39.11
N ASP A 363 22.62 14.75 38.92
CA ASP A 363 23.64 15.16 39.86
C ASP A 363 23.04 16.18 40.83
N TYR A 364 23.27 16.01 42.10
CA TYR A 364 22.67 16.82 43.16
C TYR A 364 23.68 17.77 43.75
N LEU A 365 23.20 18.97 44.12
CA LEU A 365 23.90 19.84 45.01
C LEU A 365 23.68 19.42 46.44
N ASN A 366 24.75 19.16 47.15
CA ASN A 366 24.72 18.80 48.58
C ASN A 366 25.26 19.94 49.43
N THR A 367 24.77 20.02 50.67
CA THR A 367 25.45 20.85 51.69
C THR A 367 26.83 20.18 51.95
N GLU A 368 27.90 20.93 51.72
CA GLU A 368 29.21 20.46 52.17
C GLU A 368 29.16 20.16 53.69
N GLU A 369 29.66 18.97 54.09
CA GLU A 369 29.84 18.64 55.51
C GLU A 369 30.81 19.58 56.19
#